data_b9fe111ce9955b791871bfe1314e1495
#
_entry.id   b9fe111ce9955b791871bfe1314e1495
#
_cell.length_a   1.000
_cell.length_b   1.000
_cell.length_c   1.000
_cell.angle_alpha   90.00
_cell.angle_beta   90.00
_cell.angle_gamma   90.00
#
_symmetry.space_group_name_H-M   'P 1'
#
loop_
_entity.id
_entity.type
_entity.pdbx_description
1 polymer ?
#
loop_
_entity_poly.entity_id
_entity_poly.type
_entity_poly.pdbx_seq_one_letter_code
_entity_poly.pdbx_strand_id
1 'polypeptide(L)'
;MRNEVILQRIHRNPYEFAYTSIGCRITYAGNEEGCTVNELEGAITDDTCLIAFSSHRESSGVSLEETITIGRRHGIPVVVDAAGNVLPRSNLKKYARSGADLVAVSGGKQIKGPNDTGILFGREDLIKMAKLQASPFNGLGRGMKVDRTQMVGLLVALRLFLDVTPEEEITECSSWSYRAHWVVEELKDLEGVSRAEVTAPEPWNVRVMVTFENSISARALAFSLRELDPSIWVETSMMGKRDNRIGIAFDCLNAGEEKEIVEALRTMLS
;
A
#
# COMPACT_ATOMS: atom_id res chain seq x y z
N MET A 1 -14.04 11.97 -25.38
CA MET A 1 -13.50 12.27 -24.02
C MET A 1 -12.41 11.25 -23.76
N ARG A 2 -11.20 11.70 -23.41
CA ARG A 2 -10.11 10.76 -23.07
C ARG A 2 -10.49 9.99 -21.81
N ASN A 3 -10.35 8.67 -21.81
CA ASN A 3 -10.72 7.80 -20.70
C ASN A 3 -9.80 6.58 -20.56
N GLU A 4 -8.62 6.63 -21.17
CA GLU A 4 -7.64 5.57 -21.06
C GLU A 4 -6.59 5.92 -20.00
N VAL A 5 -6.34 4.98 -19.08
CA VAL A 5 -5.30 5.05 -18.06
C VAL A 5 -4.21 4.06 -18.44
N ILE A 6 -2.98 4.53 -18.55
CA ILE A 6 -1.84 3.64 -18.74
C ILE A 6 -1.30 3.22 -17.39
N LEU A 7 -1.07 1.93 -17.22
CA LEU A 7 -0.44 1.34 -16.05
C LEU A 7 0.60 0.31 -16.49
N GLN A 8 1.80 0.35 -15.90
CA GLN A 8 2.76 -0.72 -16.09
C GLN A 8 2.17 -2.04 -15.58
N ARG A 9 2.20 -3.12 -16.36
CA ARG A 9 1.58 -4.40 -15.97
C ARG A 9 2.13 -4.94 -14.65
N ILE A 10 3.44 -4.74 -14.41
CA ILE A 10 4.08 -5.13 -13.15
C ILE A 10 3.57 -4.34 -11.93
N HIS A 11 2.94 -3.17 -12.14
CA HIS A 11 2.33 -2.35 -11.09
C HIS A 11 0.88 -2.73 -10.76
N ARG A 12 0.33 -3.77 -11.39
CA ARG A 12 -1.05 -4.22 -11.15
C ARG A 12 -1.32 -4.49 -9.68
N ASN A 13 -2.49 -4.03 -9.22
CA ASN A 13 -2.98 -4.25 -7.88
C ASN A 13 -4.53 -4.20 -7.85
N PRO A 14 -5.19 -4.69 -6.80
CA PRO A 14 -6.65 -4.69 -6.70
C PRO A 14 -7.30 -3.30 -6.73
N TYR A 15 -6.54 -2.24 -6.45
CA TYR A 15 -7.05 -0.85 -6.40
C TYR A 15 -7.21 -0.21 -7.79
N GLU A 16 -6.81 -0.90 -8.87
CA GLU A 16 -7.14 -0.51 -10.26
C GLU A 16 -8.64 -0.26 -10.45
N PHE A 17 -9.47 -0.89 -9.62
CA PHE A 17 -10.90 -0.65 -9.57
C PHE A 17 -11.26 0.84 -9.41
N ALA A 18 -10.44 1.64 -8.75
CA ALA A 18 -10.67 3.09 -8.60
C ALA A 18 -10.75 3.81 -9.97
N TYR A 19 -10.01 3.35 -10.97
CA TYR A 19 -10.06 3.90 -12.32
C TYR A 19 -11.23 3.32 -13.13
N THR A 20 -11.43 2.02 -13.07
CA THR A 20 -12.47 1.36 -13.90
C THR A 20 -13.89 1.67 -13.40
N SER A 21 -14.09 1.89 -12.10
CA SER A 21 -15.39 2.23 -11.52
C SER A 21 -15.96 3.58 -11.99
N ILE A 22 -15.10 4.47 -12.47
CA ILE A 22 -15.52 5.78 -13.03
C ILE A 22 -15.54 5.79 -14.56
N GLY A 23 -15.42 4.61 -15.21
CA GLY A 23 -15.53 4.45 -16.66
C GLY A 23 -14.23 4.58 -17.44
N CYS A 24 -13.06 4.58 -16.76
CA CYS A 24 -11.79 4.51 -17.44
C CYS A 24 -11.48 3.08 -17.91
N ARG A 25 -10.76 2.97 -19.02
CA ARG A 25 -10.13 1.73 -19.49
C ARG A 25 -8.67 1.73 -19.04
N ILE A 26 -8.16 0.57 -18.64
CA ILE A 26 -6.74 0.43 -18.33
C ILE A 26 -6.04 -0.23 -19.50
N THR A 27 -4.99 0.41 -20.01
CA THR A 27 -4.04 -0.15 -20.95
C THR A 27 -2.75 -0.47 -20.23
N TYR A 28 -2.33 -1.72 -20.32
CA TYR A 28 -1.10 -2.17 -19.65
C TYR A 28 0.10 -2.05 -20.58
N ALA A 29 1.16 -1.41 -20.07
CA ALA A 29 2.47 -1.37 -20.71
C ALA A 29 3.38 -2.45 -20.12
N GLY A 30 4.20 -3.09 -20.95
CA GLY A 30 5.08 -4.17 -20.54
C GLY A 30 4.36 -5.47 -20.16
N ASN A 31 5.00 -6.28 -19.34
CA ASN A 31 4.51 -7.59 -18.90
C ASN A 31 4.67 -7.80 -17.38
N GLU A 32 4.46 -9.02 -16.89
CA GLU A 32 4.58 -9.36 -15.46
C GLU A 32 6.04 -9.32 -14.95
N GLU A 33 7.03 -9.34 -15.84
CA GLU A 33 8.45 -9.33 -15.52
C GLU A 33 9.06 -7.93 -15.52
N GLY A 34 8.43 -6.98 -16.25
CA GLY A 34 8.88 -5.59 -16.30
C GLY A 34 8.20 -4.76 -17.39
N CYS A 35 8.69 -3.53 -17.49
CA CYS A 35 8.29 -2.57 -18.52
C CYS A 35 9.50 -1.73 -18.91
N THR A 36 9.69 -1.54 -20.19
CA THR A 36 10.70 -0.64 -20.75
C THR A 36 10.11 0.74 -21.04
N VAL A 37 10.98 1.75 -21.14
CA VAL A 37 10.57 3.11 -21.54
C VAL A 37 9.82 3.11 -22.87
N ASN A 38 10.30 2.34 -23.87
CA ASN A 38 9.67 2.25 -25.18
C ASN A 38 8.26 1.62 -25.12
N GLU A 39 8.07 0.61 -24.27
CA GLU A 39 6.75 -0.03 -24.08
C GLU A 39 5.78 0.91 -23.38
N LEU A 40 6.24 1.66 -22.36
CA LEU A 40 5.40 2.63 -21.66
C LEU A 40 5.00 3.78 -22.59
N GLU A 41 5.96 4.32 -23.36
CA GLU A 41 5.70 5.41 -24.28
C GLU A 41 4.86 4.96 -25.48
N GLY A 42 5.11 3.75 -26.00
CA GLY A 42 4.34 3.16 -27.09
C GLY A 42 2.90 2.79 -26.74
N ALA A 43 2.56 2.72 -25.44
CA ALA A 43 1.18 2.52 -24.98
C ALA A 43 0.34 3.80 -25.00
N ILE A 44 0.95 4.97 -25.18
CA ILE A 44 0.26 6.27 -25.20
C ILE A 44 -0.52 6.42 -26.51
N THR A 45 -1.79 6.79 -26.39
CA THR A 45 -2.71 7.05 -27.50
C THR A 45 -3.40 8.42 -27.35
N ASP A 46 -4.17 8.82 -28.36
CA ASP A 46 -4.99 10.03 -28.29
C ASP A 46 -6.09 9.95 -27.22
N ASP A 47 -6.46 8.74 -26.78
CA ASP A 47 -7.44 8.49 -25.72
C ASP A 47 -6.84 8.51 -24.31
N THR A 48 -5.51 8.53 -24.18
CA THR A 48 -4.83 8.51 -22.89
C THR A 48 -5.11 9.78 -22.09
N CYS A 49 -5.66 9.63 -20.90
CA CYS A 49 -5.97 10.74 -20.00
C CYS A 49 -4.96 10.89 -18.83
N LEU A 50 -4.31 9.79 -18.41
CA LEU A 50 -3.26 9.82 -17.40
C LEU A 50 -2.37 8.57 -17.45
N ILE A 51 -1.20 8.66 -16.85
CA ILE A 51 -0.34 7.52 -16.54
C ILE A 51 -0.42 7.30 -15.02
N ALA A 52 -0.84 6.10 -14.61
CA ALA A 52 -0.87 5.70 -13.20
C ALA A 52 0.45 5.02 -12.81
N PHE A 53 0.98 5.38 -11.66
CA PHE A 53 2.20 4.80 -11.10
C PHE A 53 1.92 4.28 -9.69
N SER A 54 2.23 3.01 -9.42
CA SER A 54 2.11 2.44 -8.08
C SER A 54 3.47 2.42 -7.38
N SER A 55 3.61 3.21 -6.32
CA SER A 55 4.84 3.27 -5.53
C SER A 55 5.19 1.97 -4.82
N HIS A 56 4.21 1.08 -4.63
CA HIS A 56 4.44 -0.25 -4.04
C HIS A 56 5.36 -1.15 -4.90
N ARG A 57 5.51 -0.84 -6.18
CA ARG A 57 6.37 -1.53 -7.14
C ARG A 57 7.42 -0.62 -7.76
N GLU A 58 7.79 0.46 -7.06
CA GLU A 58 8.70 1.50 -7.56
C GLU A 58 10.04 0.97 -8.06
N SER A 59 10.55 -0.11 -7.47
CA SER A 59 11.80 -0.75 -7.89
C SER A 59 11.69 -1.62 -9.14
N SER A 60 10.50 -1.71 -9.75
CA SER A 60 10.22 -2.60 -10.87
C SER A 60 9.73 -1.80 -12.09
N GLY A 61 10.22 -2.16 -13.28
CA GLY A 61 9.84 -1.50 -14.54
C GLY A 61 10.45 -0.11 -14.72
N VAL A 62 9.70 0.77 -15.40
CA VAL A 62 10.10 2.17 -15.63
C VAL A 62 9.99 2.96 -14.33
N SER A 63 11.05 3.66 -13.95
CA SER A 63 11.10 4.44 -12.73
C SER A 63 10.07 5.58 -12.70
N LEU A 64 9.79 6.11 -11.49
CA LEU A 64 8.89 7.26 -11.34
C LEU A 64 9.41 8.49 -12.10
N GLU A 65 10.70 8.75 -12.04
CA GLU A 65 11.33 9.90 -12.71
C GLU A 65 11.18 9.81 -14.23
N GLU A 66 11.46 8.63 -14.80
CA GLU A 66 11.29 8.38 -16.24
C GLU A 66 9.80 8.47 -16.64
N THR A 67 8.91 7.89 -15.84
CA THR A 67 7.45 7.96 -16.07
C THR A 67 6.96 9.42 -16.10
N ILE A 68 7.42 10.26 -15.17
CA ILE A 68 7.11 11.69 -15.14
C ILE A 68 7.67 12.39 -16.38
N THR A 69 8.89 12.04 -16.79
CA THR A 69 9.53 12.61 -17.98
C THR A 69 8.72 12.29 -19.24
N ILE A 70 8.26 11.06 -19.38
CA ILE A 70 7.37 10.62 -20.48
C ILE A 70 6.06 11.40 -20.44
N GLY A 71 5.40 11.45 -19.28
CA GLY A 71 4.14 12.18 -19.11
C GLY A 71 4.27 13.64 -19.53
N ARG A 72 5.33 14.33 -19.12
CA ARG A 72 5.61 15.72 -19.51
C ARG A 72 5.82 15.90 -21.01
N ARG A 73 6.57 14.99 -21.64
CA ARG A 73 6.82 15.01 -23.09
C ARG A 73 5.54 14.93 -23.91
N HIS A 74 4.58 14.14 -23.45
CA HIS A 74 3.31 13.93 -24.12
C HIS A 74 2.15 14.79 -23.59
N GLY A 75 2.40 15.64 -22.59
CA GLY A 75 1.37 16.48 -21.97
C GLY A 75 0.29 15.67 -21.23
N ILE A 76 0.66 14.48 -20.72
CA ILE A 76 -0.23 13.55 -20.01
C ILE A 76 0.14 13.58 -18.53
N PRO A 77 -0.83 13.82 -17.61
CA PRO A 77 -0.56 13.85 -16.18
C PRO A 77 -0.15 12.47 -15.64
N VAL A 78 0.77 12.48 -14.68
CA VAL A 78 1.20 11.29 -13.92
C VAL A 78 0.58 11.33 -12.53
N VAL A 79 -0.14 10.26 -12.18
CA VAL A 79 -0.78 10.08 -10.87
C VAL A 79 -0.07 8.97 -10.12
N VAL A 80 0.45 9.28 -8.94
CA VAL A 80 1.16 8.32 -8.08
C VAL A 80 0.23 7.82 -6.98
N ASP A 81 0.04 6.51 -6.94
CA ASP A 81 -0.53 5.83 -5.77
C ASP A 81 0.61 5.50 -4.81
N ALA A 82 0.71 6.29 -3.73
CA ALA A 82 1.65 6.10 -2.63
C ALA A 82 0.93 5.73 -1.33
N ALA A 83 -0.25 5.12 -1.43
CA ALA A 83 -1.13 4.86 -0.29
C ALA A 83 -0.49 4.04 0.84
N GLY A 84 0.43 3.15 0.55
CA GLY A 84 1.09 2.29 1.54
C GLY A 84 2.61 2.43 1.57
N ASN A 85 3.18 3.50 1.01
CA ASN A 85 4.62 3.64 0.84
C ASN A 85 5.14 5.02 1.31
N VAL A 86 4.67 5.50 2.46
CA VAL A 86 5.10 6.76 3.06
C VAL A 86 6.20 6.58 4.13
N LEU A 87 6.58 5.35 4.43
CA LEU A 87 7.78 5.03 5.20
C LEU A 87 8.95 4.65 4.24
N PRO A 88 10.21 5.07 4.55
CA PRO A 88 10.54 6.00 5.64
C PRO A 88 9.81 7.34 5.45
N ARG A 89 9.61 8.09 6.53
CA ARG A 89 8.81 9.34 6.51
C ARG A 89 9.29 10.37 5.50
N SER A 90 10.56 10.28 5.11
CA SER A 90 11.14 11.08 4.01
C SER A 90 10.47 10.83 2.65
N ASN A 91 9.81 9.69 2.43
CA ASN A 91 9.10 9.37 1.20
C ASN A 91 7.96 10.36 0.92
N LEU A 92 7.27 10.85 1.96
CA LEU A 92 6.24 11.86 1.77
C LEU A 92 6.80 13.13 1.10
N LYS A 93 8.00 13.57 1.53
CA LYS A 93 8.71 14.70 0.90
C LYS A 93 9.25 14.33 -0.48
N LYS A 94 9.73 13.10 -0.67
CA LYS A 94 10.18 12.58 -1.97
C LYS A 94 9.06 12.68 -3.00
N TYR A 95 7.87 12.16 -2.70
CA TYR A 95 6.73 12.23 -3.62
C TYR A 95 6.26 13.65 -3.86
N ALA A 96 6.22 14.50 -2.82
CA ALA A 96 5.84 15.91 -2.98
C ALA A 96 6.79 16.70 -3.90
N ARG A 97 8.05 16.27 -4.01
CA ARG A 97 9.09 16.89 -4.83
C ARG A 97 9.38 16.16 -6.13
N SER A 98 8.77 15.02 -6.37
CA SER A 98 9.02 14.19 -7.55
C SER A 98 8.68 14.88 -8.85
N GLY A 99 7.75 15.83 -8.82
CA GLY A 99 7.19 16.47 -9.99
C GLY A 99 6.07 15.67 -10.65
N ALA A 100 5.54 14.65 -9.99
CA ALA A 100 4.28 14.02 -10.36
C ALA A 100 3.13 15.03 -10.30
N ASP A 101 2.16 14.88 -11.18
CA ASP A 101 1.04 15.83 -11.25
C ASP A 101 0.08 15.67 -10.09
N LEU A 102 -0.16 14.44 -9.63
CA LEU A 102 -0.93 14.13 -8.43
C LEU A 102 -0.30 12.96 -7.67
N VAL A 103 -0.37 13.02 -6.34
CA VAL A 103 0.03 11.95 -5.43
C VAL A 103 -1.09 11.69 -4.43
N ALA A 104 -1.48 10.43 -4.30
CA ALA A 104 -2.47 9.97 -3.33
C ALA A 104 -1.78 9.15 -2.24
N VAL A 105 -2.03 9.48 -0.97
CA VAL A 105 -1.57 8.72 0.20
C VAL A 105 -2.74 8.36 1.10
N SER A 106 -2.67 7.20 1.75
CA SER A 106 -3.69 6.78 2.72
C SER A 106 -3.44 7.43 4.07
N GLY A 107 -4.50 7.96 4.68
CA GLY A 107 -4.43 8.44 6.04
C GLY A 107 -4.52 7.33 7.09
N GLY A 108 -5.21 6.23 6.78
CA GLY A 108 -5.46 5.13 7.71
C GLY A 108 -4.41 4.01 7.73
N LYS A 109 -3.35 4.10 6.91
CA LYS A 109 -2.24 3.12 6.90
C LYS A 109 -1.09 3.62 7.79
N GLN A 110 0.10 3.77 7.23
CA GLN A 110 1.33 4.15 7.95
C GLN A 110 1.24 5.51 8.68
N ILE A 111 0.36 6.42 8.25
CA ILE A 111 0.07 7.68 8.96
C ILE A 111 -0.74 7.45 10.25
N LYS A 112 -1.41 6.27 10.39
CA LYS A 112 -2.19 5.87 11.57
C LYS A 112 -3.34 6.83 11.92
N GLY A 113 -3.91 7.50 10.92
CA GLY A 113 -5.12 8.32 11.04
C GLY A 113 -6.40 7.49 10.86
N PRO A 114 -7.59 8.14 10.83
CA PRO A 114 -8.84 7.46 10.57
C PRO A 114 -8.84 6.71 9.24
N ASN A 115 -9.36 5.48 9.23
CA ASN A 115 -9.20 4.53 8.13
C ASN A 115 -9.78 5.03 6.79
N ASP A 116 -10.87 5.81 6.83
CA ASP A 116 -11.56 6.32 5.63
C ASP A 116 -10.94 7.62 5.07
N THR A 117 -9.74 7.99 5.53
CA THR A 117 -9.10 9.22 5.13
C THR A 117 -7.97 9.00 4.13
N GLY A 118 -7.72 10.03 3.33
CA GLY A 118 -6.58 10.09 2.41
C GLY A 118 -6.21 11.53 2.14
N ILE A 119 -5.00 11.71 1.62
CA ILE A 119 -4.48 13.01 1.21
C ILE A 119 -4.17 12.93 -0.28
N LEU A 120 -4.74 13.85 -1.06
CA LEU A 120 -4.39 14.07 -2.44
C LEU A 120 -3.66 15.41 -2.55
N PHE A 121 -2.47 15.41 -3.10
CA PHE A 121 -1.69 16.63 -3.32
C PHE A 121 -1.01 16.62 -4.68
N GLY A 122 -0.59 17.77 -5.16
CA GLY A 122 0.07 17.94 -6.45
C GLY A 122 -0.30 19.22 -7.15
N ARG A 123 -0.43 19.17 -8.45
CA ARG A 123 -0.68 20.33 -9.33
C ARG A 123 -2.02 21.00 -9.02
N GLU A 124 -1.97 22.31 -8.80
CA GLU A 124 -3.10 23.10 -8.27
C GLU A 124 -4.36 23.01 -9.14
N ASP A 125 -4.22 23.04 -10.47
CA ASP A 125 -5.37 22.95 -11.38
C ASP A 125 -6.08 21.60 -11.28
N LEU A 126 -5.32 20.51 -11.17
CA LEU A 126 -5.88 19.16 -10.99
C LEU A 126 -6.51 18.98 -9.60
N ILE A 127 -5.90 19.53 -8.55
CA ILE A 127 -6.50 19.55 -7.21
C ILE A 127 -7.82 20.33 -7.20
N LYS A 128 -7.89 21.48 -7.87
CA LYS A 128 -9.15 22.24 -8.02
C LYS A 128 -10.23 21.41 -8.71
N MET A 129 -9.89 20.68 -9.79
CA MET A 129 -10.83 19.80 -10.49
C MET A 129 -11.27 18.62 -9.61
N ALA A 130 -10.34 17.97 -8.92
CA ALA A 130 -10.64 16.86 -8.00
C ALA A 130 -11.58 17.33 -6.87
N LYS A 131 -11.37 18.52 -6.33
CA LYS A 131 -12.22 19.10 -5.28
C LYS A 131 -13.66 19.26 -5.75
N LEU A 132 -13.91 19.61 -7.00
CA LEU A 132 -15.27 19.73 -7.56
C LEU A 132 -15.98 18.38 -7.69
N GLN A 133 -15.24 17.27 -7.69
CA GLN A 133 -15.80 15.93 -7.70
C GLN A 133 -16.13 15.40 -6.29
N ALA A 134 -15.58 16.00 -5.25
CA ALA A 134 -15.76 15.60 -3.85
C ALA A 134 -16.87 16.40 -3.15
N SER A 135 -17.31 15.93 -1.96
CA SER A 135 -18.21 16.68 -1.08
C SER A 135 -17.61 18.06 -0.73
N PRO A 136 -18.42 19.17 -0.73
CA PRO A 136 -19.88 19.22 -0.80
C PRO A 136 -20.47 19.28 -2.21
N PHE A 137 -19.64 19.23 -3.26
CA PHE A 137 -20.12 19.25 -4.63
C PHE A 137 -20.75 17.91 -5.04
N ASN A 138 -21.58 17.93 -6.10
CA ASN A 138 -22.32 16.76 -6.58
C ASN A 138 -21.57 16.00 -7.70
N GLY A 139 -20.25 15.85 -7.54
CA GLY A 139 -19.42 15.07 -8.46
C GLY A 139 -19.39 13.57 -8.14
N LEU A 140 -18.57 12.82 -8.88
CA LEU A 140 -18.44 11.34 -8.74
C LEU A 140 -18.01 10.92 -7.34
N GLY A 141 -17.14 11.68 -6.68
CA GLY A 141 -16.66 11.43 -5.32
C GLY A 141 -17.61 11.89 -4.21
N ARG A 142 -18.83 12.35 -4.53
CA ARG A 142 -19.78 12.86 -3.54
C ARG A 142 -20.13 11.83 -2.46
N GLY A 143 -20.24 10.55 -2.83
CA GLY A 143 -20.53 9.46 -1.92
C GLY A 143 -19.35 9.08 -1.01
N MET A 144 -18.13 9.47 -1.35
CA MET A 144 -16.88 9.21 -0.60
C MET A 144 -16.59 10.36 0.37
N LYS A 145 -17.62 10.85 1.05
CA LYS A 145 -17.54 11.98 1.97
C LYS A 145 -16.79 11.61 3.23
N VAL A 146 -15.74 12.38 3.53
CA VAL A 146 -15.02 12.37 4.81
C VAL A 146 -15.65 13.40 5.74
N ASP A 147 -15.94 13.05 6.99
CA ASP A 147 -16.50 13.98 7.95
C ASP A 147 -15.44 14.86 8.65
N ARG A 148 -15.90 15.84 9.43
CA ARG A 148 -15.00 16.79 10.08
C ARG A 148 -14.13 16.13 11.15
N THR A 149 -14.67 15.16 11.87
CA THR A 149 -13.95 14.44 12.93
C THR A 149 -12.81 13.64 12.34
N GLN A 150 -13.08 12.94 11.22
CA GLN A 150 -12.06 12.21 10.46
C GLN A 150 -10.96 13.15 9.91
N MET A 151 -11.35 14.35 9.40
CA MET A 151 -10.37 15.34 8.92
C MET A 151 -9.45 15.83 10.05
N VAL A 152 -10.03 16.13 11.23
CA VAL A 152 -9.24 16.54 12.41
C VAL A 152 -8.34 15.39 12.88
N GLY A 153 -8.87 14.18 12.95
CA GLY A 153 -8.09 12.99 13.30
C GLY A 153 -6.90 12.77 12.35
N LEU A 154 -7.12 12.91 11.03
CA LEU A 154 -6.05 12.84 10.05
C LEU A 154 -5.00 13.94 10.22
N LEU A 155 -5.44 15.17 10.49
CA LEU A 155 -4.51 16.29 10.69
C LEU A 155 -3.60 16.05 11.91
N VAL A 156 -4.17 15.53 13.01
CA VAL A 156 -3.39 15.18 14.21
C VAL A 156 -2.41 14.04 13.90
N ALA A 157 -2.90 12.98 13.27
CA ALA A 157 -2.07 11.83 12.90
C ALA A 157 -0.91 12.23 11.97
N LEU A 158 -1.20 13.07 10.95
CA LEU A 158 -0.16 13.57 10.05
C LEU A 158 0.88 14.42 10.78
N ARG A 159 0.47 15.26 11.74
CA ARG A 159 1.39 16.05 12.56
C ARG A 159 2.30 15.12 13.37
N LEU A 160 1.72 14.17 14.11
CA LEU A 160 2.49 13.18 14.87
C LEU A 160 3.45 12.38 13.97
N PHE A 161 3.00 11.99 12.78
CA PHE A 161 3.83 11.29 11.79
C PHE A 161 5.04 12.13 11.34
N LEU A 162 4.86 13.43 11.14
CA LEU A 162 5.91 14.36 10.67
C LEU A 162 6.86 14.81 11.78
N ASP A 163 6.43 14.78 13.05
CA ASP A 163 7.21 15.21 14.21
C ASP A 163 8.24 14.15 14.65
N VAL A 164 8.14 12.90 14.17
CA VAL A 164 9.12 11.83 14.45
C VAL A 164 10.45 12.17 13.81
N THR A 165 11.52 12.16 14.63
CA THR A 165 12.88 12.39 14.16
C THR A 165 13.44 11.18 13.40
N PRO A 166 14.48 11.35 12.55
CA PRO A 166 15.13 10.21 11.88
C PRO A 166 15.68 9.16 12.87
N GLU A 167 16.17 9.58 14.02
CA GLU A 167 16.71 8.70 15.07
C GLU A 167 15.59 7.86 15.71
N GLU A 168 14.45 8.47 16.00
CA GLU A 168 13.27 7.77 16.51
C GLU A 168 12.72 6.79 15.48
N GLU A 169 12.68 7.18 14.19
CA GLU A 169 12.26 6.29 13.08
C GLU A 169 13.17 5.05 12.97
N ILE A 170 14.50 5.24 13.04
CA ILE A 170 15.47 4.13 13.03
C ILE A 170 15.24 3.20 14.23
N THR A 171 14.99 3.77 15.41
CA THR A 171 14.72 2.99 16.63
C THR A 171 13.44 2.18 16.50
N GLU A 172 12.36 2.79 15.98
CA GLU A 172 11.09 2.13 15.72
C GLU A 172 11.27 0.95 14.74
N CYS A 173 11.91 1.17 13.60
CA CYS A 173 12.17 0.13 12.60
C CYS A 173 13.07 -1.00 13.13
N SER A 174 14.07 -0.67 13.94
CA SER A 174 14.94 -1.67 14.56
C SER A 174 14.17 -2.54 15.56
N SER A 175 13.24 -1.94 16.31
CA SER A 175 12.32 -2.67 17.19
C SER A 175 11.44 -3.65 16.41
N TRP A 176 10.88 -3.24 15.28
CA TRP A 176 10.09 -4.15 14.41
C TRP A 176 10.91 -5.32 13.94
N SER A 177 12.14 -5.07 13.46
CA SER A 177 13.04 -6.12 13.00
C SER A 177 13.38 -7.13 14.11
N TYR A 178 13.69 -6.65 15.31
CA TYR A 178 13.96 -7.50 16.46
C TYR A 178 12.76 -8.39 16.82
N ARG A 179 11.57 -7.81 16.92
CA ARG A 179 10.32 -8.51 17.22
C ARG A 179 9.95 -9.54 16.14
N ALA A 180 10.19 -9.20 14.87
CA ALA A 180 9.95 -10.11 13.75
C ALA A 180 10.83 -11.36 13.83
N HIS A 181 12.11 -11.19 14.13
CA HIS A 181 13.01 -12.34 14.32
C HIS A 181 12.60 -13.19 15.51
N TRP A 182 12.17 -12.56 16.61
CA TRP A 182 11.63 -13.30 17.76
C TRP A 182 10.41 -14.14 17.34
N VAL A 183 9.46 -13.60 16.59
CA VAL A 183 8.30 -14.35 16.09
C VAL A 183 8.72 -15.54 15.22
N VAL A 184 9.71 -15.36 14.34
CA VAL A 184 10.24 -16.47 13.52
C VAL A 184 10.81 -17.58 14.42
N GLU A 185 11.62 -17.23 15.42
CA GLU A 185 12.19 -18.21 16.35
C GLU A 185 11.13 -19.01 17.13
N GLU A 186 10.03 -18.33 17.51
CA GLU A 186 8.92 -18.96 18.25
C GLU A 186 8.03 -19.86 17.37
N LEU A 187 7.99 -19.65 16.06
CA LEU A 187 7.08 -20.34 15.15
C LEU A 187 7.76 -21.36 14.23
N LYS A 188 9.08 -21.27 13.99
CA LYS A 188 9.78 -22.08 12.99
C LYS A 188 9.72 -23.58 13.22
N ASP A 189 9.64 -24.02 14.49
CA ASP A 189 9.61 -25.43 14.90
C ASP A 189 8.21 -25.86 15.39
N LEU A 190 7.19 -25.02 15.21
CA LEU A 190 5.82 -25.33 15.61
C LEU A 190 5.21 -26.35 14.64
N GLU A 191 4.56 -27.40 15.19
CA GLU A 191 3.86 -28.39 14.38
C GLU A 191 2.84 -27.74 13.45
N GLY A 192 2.81 -28.19 12.19
CA GLY A 192 1.96 -27.58 11.15
C GLY A 192 2.54 -26.35 10.45
N VAL A 193 3.65 -25.80 10.93
CA VAL A 193 4.39 -24.73 10.26
C VAL A 193 5.50 -25.33 9.41
N SER A 194 5.42 -25.15 8.08
CA SER A 194 6.46 -25.62 7.17
C SER A 194 7.61 -24.62 7.02
N ARG A 195 7.35 -23.33 7.22
CA ARG A 195 8.35 -22.26 7.14
C ARG A 195 7.86 -20.98 7.83
N ALA A 196 8.74 -20.35 8.58
CA ALA A 196 8.57 -18.98 9.08
C ALA A 196 9.80 -18.16 8.70
N GLU A 197 9.60 -16.99 8.13
CA GLU A 197 10.71 -16.14 7.67
C GLU A 197 10.37 -14.67 7.73
N VAL A 198 11.39 -13.84 8.02
CA VAL A 198 11.26 -12.39 7.84
C VAL A 198 11.40 -12.08 6.36
N THR A 199 10.37 -11.45 5.80
CA THR A 199 10.38 -10.99 4.41
C THR A 199 10.28 -9.48 4.41
N ALA A 200 11.41 -8.81 4.31
CA ALA A 200 11.43 -7.40 3.96
C ALA A 200 12.83 -7.03 3.50
N PRO A 201 12.98 -6.45 2.31
CA PRO A 201 14.23 -5.87 1.89
C PRO A 201 14.55 -4.57 2.65
N GLU A 202 13.56 -3.99 3.36
CA GLU A 202 13.66 -2.65 3.91
C GLU A 202 13.13 -2.60 5.37
N PRO A 203 13.83 -1.92 6.29
CA PRO A 203 13.52 -1.94 7.72
C PRO A 203 12.15 -1.33 8.08
N TRP A 204 11.57 -0.53 7.19
CA TRP A 204 10.26 0.11 7.40
C TRP A 204 9.07 -0.69 6.85
N ASN A 205 9.30 -1.89 6.32
CA ASN A 205 8.25 -2.78 5.80
C ASN A 205 8.44 -4.21 6.29
N VAL A 206 8.68 -4.38 7.58
CA VAL A 206 8.98 -5.69 8.19
C VAL A 206 7.73 -6.56 8.22
N ARG A 207 7.83 -7.76 7.63
CA ARG A 207 6.80 -8.79 7.61
C ARG A 207 7.38 -10.11 8.05
N VAL A 208 6.63 -10.89 8.82
CA VAL A 208 6.88 -12.33 8.99
C VAL A 208 5.89 -13.10 8.15
N MET A 209 6.40 -13.92 7.24
CA MET A 209 5.57 -14.84 6.46
C MET A 209 5.63 -16.22 7.11
N VAL A 210 4.46 -16.75 7.47
CA VAL A 210 4.31 -18.09 8.04
C VAL A 210 3.59 -18.95 7.01
N THR A 211 4.27 -19.98 6.52
CA THR A 211 3.74 -20.97 5.57
C THR A 211 3.39 -22.24 6.33
N PHE A 212 2.21 -22.77 6.10
CA PHE A 212 1.71 -23.97 6.77
C PHE A 212 1.83 -25.21 5.91
N GLU A 213 1.81 -26.37 6.54
CA GLU A 213 1.68 -27.65 5.86
C GLU A 213 0.34 -27.78 5.11
N ASN A 214 0.28 -28.66 4.12
CA ASN A 214 -0.91 -28.81 3.27
C ASN A 214 -2.17 -29.30 4.03
N SER A 215 -2.00 -29.89 5.21
CA SER A 215 -3.07 -30.32 6.12
C SER A 215 -3.80 -29.14 6.77
N ILE A 216 -3.18 -27.96 6.82
CA ILE A 216 -3.68 -26.76 7.49
C ILE A 216 -4.07 -25.74 6.42
N SER A 217 -5.20 -25.07 6.61
CA SER A 217 -5.64 -23.98 5.75
C SER A 217 -5.30 -22.63 6.37
N ALA A 218 -4.30 -21.93 5.83
CA ALA A 218 -3.94 -20.56 6.26
C ALA A 218 -5.14 -19.60 6.23
N ARG A 219 -6.03 -19.76 5.25
CA ARG A 219 -7.25 -18.95 5.15
C ARG A 219 -8.23 -19.23 6.30
N ALA A 220 -8.47 -20.52 6.61
CA ALA A 220 -9.34 -20.88 7.72
C ALA A 220 -8.76 -20.38 9.05
N LEU A 221 -7.44 -20.54 9.25
CA LEU A 221 -6.73 -20.05 10.41
C LEU A 221 -6.85 -18.52 10.56
N ALA A 222 -6.68 -17.77 9.48
CA ALA A 222 -6.85 -16.32 9.50
C ALA A 222 -8.29 -15.89 9.86
N PHE A 223 -9.31 -16.65 9.45
CA PHE A 223 -10.69 -16.43 9.91
C PHE A 223 -10.86 -16.73 11.39
N SER A 224 -10.32 -17.83 11.88
CA SER A 224 -10.40 -18.19 13.31
C SER A 224 -9.69 -17.17 14.20
N LEU A 225 -8.55 -16.62 13.76
CA LEU A 225 -7.84 -15.55 14.47
C LEU A 225 -8.69 -14.28 14.63
N ARG A 226 -9.54 -13.96 13.65
CA ARG A 226 -10.44 -12.79 13.71
C ARG A 226 -11.57 -12.94 14.72
N GLU A 227 -11.98 -14.17 15.03
CA GLU A 227 -13.05 -14.47 15.99
C GLU A 227 -12.55 -14.47 17.45
N LEU A 228 -11.25 -14.27 17.69
CA LEU A 228 -10.69 -14.14 19.03
C LEU A 228 -11.03 -12.81 19.69
N ASP A 229 -10.88 -12.76 21.00
CA ASP A 229 -10.93 -11.54 21.79
C ASP A 229 -9.59 -11.39 22.57
N PRO A 230 -8.71 -10.45 22.19
CA PRO A 230 -8.86 -9.50 21.07
C PRO A 230 -8.82 -10.15 19.67
N SER A 231 -9.51 -9.54 18.72
CA SER A 231 -9.53 -9.98 17.32
C SER A 231 -8.17 -9.77 16.64
N ILE A 232 -7.62 -10.82 16.03
CA ILE A 232 -6.30 -10.78 15.38
C ILE A 232 -6.45 -10.79 13.85
N TRP A 233 -5.91 -9.75 13.20
CA TRP A 233 -5.93 -9.60 11.75
C TRP A 233 -4.54 -9.83 11.17
N VAL A 234 -4.42 -10.82 10.30
CA VAL A 234 -3.19 -11.15 9.56
C VAL A 234 -3.38 -10.96 8.07
N GLU A 235 -2.31 -10.68 7.36
CA GLU A 235 -2.32 -10.59 5.90
C GLU A 235 -2.55 -11.98 5.30
N THR A 236 -3.46 -12.06 4.33
CA THR A 236 -3.67 -13.25 3.50
C THR A 236 -3.43 -12.90 2.05
N SER A 237 -3.05 -13.86 1.21
CA SER A 237 -2.80 -13.61 -0.22
C SER A 237 -4.03 -13.01 -0.90
N MET A 238 -3.92 -11.74 -1.33
CA MET A 238 -5.02 -11.00 -1.96
C MET A 238 -5.22 -11.34 -3.44
N MET A 239 -4.28 -12.01 -4.09
CA MET A 239 -4.24 -12.17 -5.56
C MET A 239 -4.53 -13.60 -6.04
N GLY A 240 -5.31 -14.37 -5.31
CA GLY A 240 -5.72 -15.70 -5.77
C GLY A 240 -4.59 -16.73 -5.92
N LYS A 241 -3.36 -16.38 -5.55
CA LYS A 241 -2.29 -17.35 -5.38
C LYS A 241 -2.69 -18.26 -4.22
N ARG A 242 -2.70 -19.55 -4.47
CA ARG A 242 -2.97 -20.59 -3.45
C ARG A 242 -1.75 -20.77 -2.54
N ASP A 243 -1.20 -19.68 -2.05
CA ASP A 243 -0.10 -19.72 -1.10
C ASP A 243 -0.69 -20.00 0.28
N ASN A 244 -0.40 -21.15 0.84
CA ASN A 244 -0.89 -21.55 2.15
C ASN A 244 -0.10 -20.86 3.27
N ARG A 245 -0.19 -19.52 3.32
CA ARG A 245 0.56 -18.67 4.25
C ARG A 245 -0.23 -17.49 4.75
N ILE A 246 0.18 -16.98 5.92
CA ILE A 246 -0.25 -15.69 6.46
C ILE A 246 0.95 -14.74 6.58
N GLY A 247 0.69 -13.45 6.60
CA GLY A 247 1.68 -12.40 6.86
C GLY A 247 1.35 -11.62 8.13
N ILE A 248 2.36 -11.35 8.94
CA ILE A 248 2.29 -10.52 10.15
C ILE A 248 3.05 -9.22 9.86
N ALA A 249 2.34 -8.09 9.90
CA ALA A 249 2.85 -6.76 9.54
C ALA A 249 3.22 -5.96 10.79
N PHE A 250 4.50 -5.67 10.99
CA PHE A 250 4.99 -5.06 12.24
C PHE A 250 4.74 -3.55 12.34
N ASP A 251 4.59 -2.86 11.23
CA ASP A 251 4.20 -1.44 11.20
C ASP A 251 2.76 -1.18 11.71
N CYS A 252 1.96 -2.24 11.82
CA CYS A 252 0.59 -2.20 12.35
C CYS A 252 0.47 -2.66 13.81
N LEU A 253 1.54 -3.26 14.38
CA LEU A 253 1.50 -3.87 15.72
C LEU A 253 2.10 -2.98 16.80
N ASN A 254 1.40 -2.81 17.92
CA ASN A 254 1.99 -2.30 19.15
C ASN A 254 2.97 -3.31 19.76
N ALA A 255 3.87 -2.81 20.61
CA ALA A 255 4.82 -3.68 21.30
C ALA A 255 4.09 -4.66 22.23
N GLY A 256 4.34 -5.95 22.05
CA GLY A 256 3.72 -7.04 22.83
C GLY A 256 2.61 -7.79 22.09
N GLU A 257 1.92 -7.18 21.13
CA GLU A 257 0.85 -7.83 20.36
C GLU A 257 1.36 -9.02 19.54
N GLU A 258 2.63 -9.02 19.16
CA GLU A 258 3.26 -10.17 18.49
C GLU A 258 3.24 -11.45 19.36
N LYS A 259 3.24 -11.30 20.68
CA LYS A 259 3.18 -12.45 21.62
C LYS A 259 1.81 -13.08 21.63
N GLU A 260 0.76 -12.24 21.57
CA GLU A 260 -0.62 -12.71 21.48
C GLU A 260 -0.87 -13.49 20.18
N ILE A 261 -0.29 -13.02 19.07
CA ILE A 261 -0.36 -13.73 17.78
C ILE A 261 0.32 -15.10 17.88
N VAL A 262 1.52 -15.17 18.44
CA VAL A 262 2.26 -16.44 18.61
C VAL A 262 1.49 -17.41 19.49
N GLU A 263 0.93 -16.96 20.61
CA GLU A 263 0.17 -17.80 21.54
C GLU A 263 -1.11 -18.31 20.89
N ALA A 264 -1.83 -17.46 20.14
CA ALA A 264 -3.02 -17.85 19.40
C ALA A 264 -2.70 -18.92 18.35
N LEU A 265 -1.61 -18.77 17.59
CA LEU A 265 -1.17 -19.75 16.60
C LEU A 265 -0.79 -21.08 17.26
N ARG A 266 -0.08 -21.06 18.39
CA ARG A 266 0.25 -22.26 19.17
C ARG A 266 -1.00 -23.01 19.62
N THR A 267 -1.97 -22.29 20.15
CA THR A 267 -3.24 -22.88 20.63
C THR A 267 -4.06 -23.48 19.49
N MET A 268 -4.04 -22.88 18.30
CA MET A 268 -4.83 -23.35 17.16
C MET A 268 -4.18 -24.51 16.41
N LEU A 269 -2.87 -24.69 16.54
CA LEU A 269 -2.10 -25.73 15.84
C LEU A 269 -1.79 -26.95 16.72
N SER A 270 -1.95 -26.84 18.05
CA SER A 270 -1.92 -27.97 19.00
C SER A 270 -3.25 -28.75 19.00
#